data_2f833b11def5b8495b4c4bec918ac01f
#
_entry.id   2f833b11def5b8495b4c4bec918ac01f
#
_cell.length_a   1.000
_cell.length_b   1.000
_cell.length_c   1.000
_cell.angle_alpha   90.00
_cell.angle_beta   90.00
_cell.angle_gamma   90.00
#
_symmetry.space_group_name_H-M   'P 1'
#
loop_
_entity.id
_entity.type
_entity.pdbx_description
1 polymer ?
#
loop_
_entity_poly.entity_id
_entity_poly.type
_entity_poly.pdbx_seq_one_letter_code
_entity_poly.pdbx_strand_id
1 'polypeptide(L)'
;YSSSYQNAGVFNVYAGTTPANGPVVLKEIQEQLRLFLKEGISENEFASAKAQLRGGFVLGLESSSGRMQSIGRGMLLHGRMRTPEEALAKIDAVTPERVMEVAQRILSAEPSAAFVGSNAEECVKLVEGAPAKG
;
A
#
# COMPACT_ATOMS: atom_id res chain seq x y z
N TYR A 1 -1.57 1.93 -3.53
CA TYR A 1 -1.36 0.62 -4.14
C TYR A 1 0.06 0.13 -3.89
N SER A 2 0.27 -1.17 -4.02
CA SER A 2 1.59 -1.78 -3.93
C SER A 2 1.93 -2.55 -5.19
N SER A 3 3.22 -2.54 -5.56
CA SER A 3 3.74 -3.36 -6.65
C SER A 3 4.88 -4.22 -6.12
N SER A 4 4.90 -5.49 -6.52
CA SER A 4 5.93 -6.44 -6.12
C SER A 4 6.66 -6.97 -7.35
N TYR A 5 7.97 -6.98 -7.27
CA TYR A 5 8.90 -7.52 -8.27
C TYR A 5 9.69 -8.67 -7.64
N GLN A 6 10.60 -9.30 -8.38
CA GLN A 6 11.37 -10.44 -7.87
C GLN A 6 12.27 -10.06 -6.69
N ASN A 7 12.90 -8.90 -6.74
CA ASN A 7 13.88 -8.43 -5.76
C ASN A 7 13.59 -7.03 -5.19
N ALA A 8 12.43 -6.47 -5.50
CA ALA A 8 12.03 -5.15 -5.05
C ALA A 8 10.52 -5.07 -4.85
N GLY A 9 10.07 -4.06 -4.13
CA GLY A 9 8.67 -3.72 -3.97
C GLY A 9 8.50 -2.22 -3.76
N VAL A 10 7.34 -1.72 -4.15
CA VAL A 10 6.99 -0.31 -3.99
C VAL A 10 5.63 -0.21 -3.32
N PHE A 11 5.54 0.63 -2.30
CA PHE A 11 4.28 1.06 -1.72
C PHE A 11 4.04 2.52 -2.14
N ASN A 12 2.90 2.79 -2.76
CA ASN A 12 2.57 4.11 -3.29
C ASN A 12 1.27 4.64 -2.72
N VAL A 13 1.26 5.93 -2.41
CA VAL A 13 0.05 6.71 -2.19
C VAL A 13 -0.10 7.67 -3.36
N TYR A 14 -1.25 7.64 -4.00
CA TYR A 14 -1.60 8.54 -5.11
C TYR A 14 -2.80 9.38 -4.72
N ALA A 15 -2.73 10.68 -4.96
CA ALA A 15 -3.85 11.58 -4.77
C ALA A 15 -3.96 12.53 -5.98
N GLY A 16 -5.19 12.69 -6.48
CA GLY A 16 -5.53 13.69 -7.48
C GLY A 16 -6.45 14.74 -6.86
N THR A 17 -6.09 16.03 -7.02
CA THR A 17 -6.85 17.13 -6.45
C THR A 17 -6.70 18.40 -7.29
N THR A 18 -7.43 19.46 -6.95
CA THR A 18 -7.19 20.77 -7.54
C THR A 18 -5.85 21.34 -7.05
N PRO A 19 -5.18 22.19 -7.87
CA PRO A 19 -3.88 22.77 -7.48
C PRO A 19 -3.91 23.45 -6.10
N ALA A 20 -4.95 24.21 -5.80
CA ALA A 20 -5.10 24.90 -4.51
C ALA A 20 -5.13 23.98 -3.29
N ASN A 21 -5.61 22.74 -3.46
CA ASN A 21 -5.71 21.75 -2.38
C ASN A 21 -4.49 20.84 -2.27
N GLY A 22 -3.54 20.89 -3.21
CA GLY A 22 -2.34 20.06 -3.22
C GLY A 22 -1.60 20.02 -1.89
N PRO A 23 -1.20 21.19 -1.33
CA PRO A 23 -0.50 21.26 -0.05
C PRO A 23 -1.30 20.69 1.13
N VAL A 24 -2.63 20.90 1.13
CA VAL A 24 -3.51 20.40 2.20
C VAL A 24 -3.59 18.88 2.16
N VAL A 25 -3.82 18.30 0.97
CA VAL A 25 -3.90 16.85 0.77
C VAL A 25 -2.57 16.18 1.12
N LEU A 26 -1.44 16.79 0.76
CA LEU A 26 -0.13 16.26 1.12
C LEU A 26 0.08 16.19 2.63
N LYS A 27 -0.25 17.26 3.35
CA LYS A 27 -0.17 17.29 4.82
C LYS A 27 -1.08 16.24 5.46
N GLU A 28 -2.28 16.09 4.92
CA GLU A 28 -3.22 15.08 5.41
C GLU A 28 -2.67 13.65 5.21
N ILE A 29 -2.09 13.35 4.04
CA ILE A 29 -1.44 12.05 3.81
C ILE A 29 -0.33 11.80 4.83
N GLN A 30 0.55 12.77 5.06
CA GLN A 30 1.64 12.66 6.03
C GLN A 30 1.12 12.42 7.45
N GLU A 31 0.08 13.17 7.85
CA GLU A 31 -0.53 13.02 9.17
C GLU A 31 -1.22 11.66 9.36
N GLN A 32 -1.96 11.18 8.36
CA GLN A 32 -2.60 9.87 8.42
C GLN A 32 -1.58 8.73 8.52
N LEU A 33 -0.48 8.80 7.78
CA LEU A 33 0.60 7.81 7.89
C LEU A 33 1.27 7.86 9.28
N ARG A 34 1.47 9.06 9.83
CA ARG A 34 2.01 9.26 11.19
C ARG A 34 1.09 8.70 12.26
N LEU A 35 -0.22 9.00 12.18
CA LEU A 35 -1.22 8.48 13.10
C LEU A 35 -1.29 6.95 13.04
N PHE A 36 -1.30 6.38 11.86
CA PHE A 36 -1.29 4.93 11.68
C PHE A 36 -0.08 4.27 12.35
N LEU A 37 1.11 4.86 12.20
CA LEU A 37 2.31 4.33 12.88
C LEU A 37 2.26 4.48 14.40
N LYS A 38 1.61 5.54 14.90
CA LYS A 38 1.51 5.83 16.33
C LYS A 38 0.42 5.03 17.03
N GLU A 39 -0.76 4.96 16.42
CA GLU A 39 -1.97 4.42 17.05
C GLU A 39 -2.25 2.97 16.63
N GLY A 40 -1.68 2.55 15.50
CA GLY A 40 -1.91 1.23 14.95
C GLY A 40 -3.21 1.12 14.18
N ILE A 41 -3.67 -0.10 13.99
CA ILE A 41 -4.91 -0.43 13.31
C ILE A 41 -5.91 -0.98 14.33
N SER A 42 -7.14 -0.49 14.33
CA SER A 42 -8.20 -1.03 15.19
C SER A 42 -8.64 -2.43 14.72
N GLU A 43 -9.22 -3.21 15.63
CA GLU A 43 -9.75 -4.54 15.32
C GLU A 43 -10.80 -4.50 14.20
N ASN A 44 -11.68 -3.50 14.20
CA ASN A 44 -12.72 -3.34 13.19
C ASN A 44 -12.13 -3.00 11.81
N GLU A 45 -11.17 -2.09 11.75
CA GLU A 45 -10.48 -1.73 10.51
C GLU A 45 -9.70 -2.91 9.95
N PHE A 46 -8.99 -3.63 10.81
CA PHE A 46 -8.26 -4.83 10.42
C PHE A 46 -9.18 -5.90 9.86
N ALA A 47 -10.28 -6.21 10.56
CA ALA A 47 -11.26 -7.20 10.11
C ALA A 47 -11.90 -6.79 8.77
N SER A 48 -12.26 -5.52 8.61
CA SER A 48 -12.83 -4.97 7.38
C SER A 48 -11.86 -5.04 6.21
N ALA A 49 -10.61 -4.61 6.43
CA ALA A 49 -9.56 -4.65 5.40
C ALA A 49 -9.25 -6.09 4.97
N LYS A 50 -9.20 -7.03 5.92
CA LYS A 50 -8.96 -8.45 5.66
C LYS A 50 -10.12 -9.07 4.87
N ALA A 51 -11.37 -8.77 5.23
CA ALA A 51 -12.55 -9.20 4.50
C ALA A 51 -12.59 -8.65 3.06
N GLN A 52 -12.26 -7.37 2.89
CA GLN A 52 -12.18 -6.72 1.58
C GLN A 52 -11.09 -7.36 0.70
N LEU A 53 -9.90 -7.59 1.26
CA LEU A 53 -8.80 -8.24 0.54
C LEU A 53 -9.18 -9.66 0.10
N ARG A 54 -9.80 -10.43 0.99
CA ARG A 54 -10.29 -11.78 0.72
C ARG A 54 -11.35 -11.80 -0.37
N GLY A 55 -12.36 -10.93 -0.27
CA GLY A 55 -13.42 -10.79 -1.28
C GLY A 55 -12.87 -10.36 -2.63
N GLY A 56 -12.01 -9.35 -2.67
CA GLY A 56 -11.36 -8.88 -3.89
C GLY A 56 -10.50 -9.96 -4.57
N PHE A 57 -9.80 -10.78 -3.79
CA PHE A 57 -9.05 -11.92 -4.33
C PHE A 57 -9.98 -12.95 -5.01
N VAL A 58 -11.05 -13.34 -4.34
CA VAL A 58 -12.02 -14.33 -4.89
C VAL A 58 -12.66 -13.79 -6.18
N LEU A 59 -13.19 -12.55 -6.14
CA LEU A 59 -13.80 -11.91 -7.31
C LEU A 59 -12.81 -11.76 -8.47
N GLY A 60 -11.54 -11.47 -8.16
CA GLY A 60 -10.48 -11.38 -9.17
C GLY A 60 -10.24 -12.69 -9.93
N LEU A 61 -10.55 -13.84 -9.33
CA LEU A 61 -10.41 -15.15 -9.97
C LEU A 61 -11.62 -15.57 -10.83
N GLU A 62 -12.72 -14.81 -10.82
CA GLU A 62 -13.89 -15.13 -11.65
C GLU A 62 -13.61 -14.90 -13.14
N SER A 63 -12.74 -13.94 -13.48
CA SER A 63 -12.38 -13.67 -14.86
C SER A 63 -11.23 -14.55 -15.35
N SER A 64 -11.27 -14.94 -16.62
CA SER A 64 -10.15 -15.68 -17.27
C SER A 64 -8.85 -14.89 -17.22
N SER A 65 -8.92 -13.56 -17.39
CA SER A 65 -7.75 -12.66 -17.29
C SER A 65 -7.15 -12.66 -15.89
N GLY A 66 -7.99 -12.59 -14.84
CA GLY A 66 -7.53 -12.66 -13.45
C GLY A 66 -6.85 -13.99 -13.12
N ARG A 67 -7.43 -15.10 -13.57
CA ARG A 67 -6.81 -16.43 -13.43
C ARG A 67 -5.48 -16.53 -14.15
N MET A 68 -5.43 -16.09 -15.40
CA MET A 68 -4.20 -16.07 -16.19
C MET A 68 -3.10 -15.27 -15.50
N GLN A 69 -3.43 -14.06 -15.01
CA GLN A 69 -2.47 -13.21 -14.30
C GLN A 69 -2.00 -13.85 -12.99
N SER A 70 -2.91 -14.47 -12.23
CA SER A 70 -2.56 -15.16 -10.98
C SER A 70 -1.57 -16.30 -11.23
N ILE A 71 -1.83 -17.14 -12.26
CA ILE A 71 -0.94 -18.23 -12.66
C ILE A 71 0.38 -17.70 -13.16
N GLY A 72 0.36 -16.75 -14.09
CA GLY A 72 1.57 -16.18 -14.72
C GLY A 72 2.49 -15.52 -13.68
N ARG A 73 1.94 -14.70 -12.79
CA ARG A 73 2.73 -14.08 -11.71
C ARG A 73 3.26 -15.12 -10.72
N GLY A 74 2.47 -16.15 -10.39
CA GLY A 74 2.92 -17.23 -9.53
C GLY A 74 4.16 -17.94 -10.10
N MET A 75 4.11 -18.29 -11.38
CA MET A 75 5.23 -18.92 -12.06
C MET A 75 6.45 -18.01 -12.19
N LEU A 76 6.24 -16.75 -12.59
CA LEU A 76 7.36 -15.81 -12.81
C LEU A 76 8.05 -15.39 -11.50
N LEU A 77 7.30 -15.12 -10.44
CA LEU A 77 7.84 -14.59 -9.19
C LEU A 77 8.22 -15.67 -8.17
N HIS A 78 7.62 -16.85 -8.24
CA HIS A 78 7.77 -17.89 -7.22
C HIS A 78 8.16 -19.26 -7.78
N GLY A 79 8.29 -19.40 -9.11
CA GLY A 79 8.60 -20.66 -9.76
C GLY A 79 7.51 -21.72 -9.66
N ARG A 80 6.33 -21.40 -9.09
CA ARG A 80 5.20 -22.32 -8.94
C ARG A 80 3.86 -21.61 -8.95
N MET A 81 2.85 -22.33 -9.35
CA MET A 81 1.46 -21.93 -9.11
C MET A 81 1.12 -22.04 -7.63
N ARG A 82 0.40 -21.05 -7.12
CA ARG A 82 -0.29 -21.11 -5.83
C ARG A 82 -1.75 -21.41 -6.07
N THR A 83 -2.32 -22.32 -5.29
CA THR A 83 -3.76 -22.54 -5.34
C THR A 83 -4.51 -21.38 -4.70
N PRO A 84 -5.79 -21.15 -5.05
CA PRO A 84 -6.62 -20.16 -4.37
C PRO A 84 -6.69 -20.37 -2.85
N GLU A 85 -6.77 -21.64 -2.42
CA GLU A 85 -6.82 -22.02 -1.01
C GLU A 85 -5.53 -21.62 -0.26
N GLU A 86 -4.36 -21.87 -0.87
CA GLU A 86 -3.08 -21.44 -0.32
C GLU A 86 -2.99 -19.91 -0.19
N ALA A 87 -3.52 -19.16 -1.16
CA ALA A 87 -3.53 -17.70 -1.12
C ALA A 87 -4.47 -17.18 -0.03
N LEU A 88 -5.68 -17.74 0.08
CA LEU A 88 -6.65 -17.41 1.13
C LEU A 88 -6.11 -17.73 2.52
N ALA A 89 -5.48 -18.89 2.70
CA ALA A 89 -4.87 -19.27 3.98
C ALA A 89 -3.77 -18.27 4.41
N LYS A 90 -3.00 -17.72 3.46
CA LYS A 90 -2.02 -16.66 3.76
C LYS A 90 -2.67 -15.35 4.17
N ILE A 91 -3.78 -14.96 3.54
CA ILE A 91 -4.56 -13.79 3.95
C ILE A 91 -5.10 -14.00 5.36
N ASP A 92 -5.65 -15.19 5.63
CA ASP A 92 -6.23 -15.53 6.93
C ASP A 92 -5.19 -15.59 8.06
N ALA A 93 -3.94 -15.92 7.75
CA ALA A 93 -2.84 -15.97 8.70
C ALA A 93 -2.23 -14.58 9.03
N VAL A 94 -2.63 -13.50 8.33
CA VAL A 94 -2.15 -12.14 8.65
C VAL A 94 -2.72 -11.69 9.99
N THR A 95 -1.87 -11.10 10.84
CA THR A 95 -2.24 -10.53 12.13
C THR A 95 -2.01 -9.01 12.17
N PRO A 96 -2.67 -8.26 13.07
CA PRO A 96 -2.43 -6.83 13.24
C PRO A 96 -0.96 -6.51 13.52
N GLU A 97 -0.30 -7.30 14.36
CA GLU A 97 1.11 -7.12 14.72
C GLU A 97 2.01 -7.22 13.49
N ARG A 98 1.73 -8.19 12.62
CA ARG A 98 2.48 -8.34 11.37
C ARG A 98 2.27 -7.19 10.40
N VAL A 99 1.05 -6.63 10.35
CA VAL A 99 0.75 -5.42 9.58
C VAL A 99 1.58 -4.25 10.10
N MET A 100 1.63 -4.04 11.42
CA MET A 100 2.40 -2.95 12.02
C MET A 100 3.90 -3.10 11.84
N GLU A 101 4.44 -4.32 11.99
CA GLU A 101 5.85 -4.59 11.71
C GLU A 101 6.25 -4.20 10.28
N VAL A 102 5.43 -4.60 9.30
CA VAL A 102 5.68 -4.27 7.88
C VAL A 102 5.50 -2.78 7.63
N ALA A 103 4.48 -2.15 8.22
CA ALA A 103 4.25 -0.71 8.09
C ALA A 103 5.42 0.10 8.65
N GLN A 104 5.92 -0.22 9.84
CA GLN A 104 7.08 0.44 10.43
C GLN A 104 8.30 0.33 9.53
N ARG A 105 8.57 -0.86 8.99
CA ARG A 105 9.70 -1.07 8.09
C ARG A 105 9.60 -0.27 6.80
N ILE A 106 8.41 -0.20 6.18
CA ILE A 106 8.19 0.51 4.91
C ILE A 106 8.16 2.02 5.13
N LEU A 107 7.40 2.49 6.11
CA LEU A 107 7.13 3.91 6.33
C LEU A 107 8.24 4.62 7.11
N SER A 108 9.24 3.90 7.64
CA SER A 108 10.46 4.50 8.21
C SER A 108 11.49 4.88 7.15
N ALA A 109 11.37 4.35 5.93
CA ALA A 109 12.24 4.74 4.83
C ALA A 109 11.89 6.14 4.32
N GLU A 110 12.88 6.86 3.81
CA GLU A 110 12.66 8.16 3.17
C GLU A 110 11.81 7.99 1.90
N PRO A 111 10.66 8.68 1.78
CA PRO A 111 9.80 8.54 0.63
C PRO A 111 10.34 9.33 -0.57
N SER A 112 10.14 8.78 -1.76
CA SER A 112 10.26 9.55 -3.00
C SER A 112 8.90 10.14 -3.35
N ALA A 113 8.86 11.40 -3.76
CA ALA A 113 7.63 12.08 -4.14
C ALA A 113 7.75 12.70 -5.54
N ALA A 114 6.65 12.68 -6.28
CA ALA A 114 6.54 13.35 -7.58
C ALA A 114 5.24 14.14 -7.63
N PHE A 115 5.32 15.39 -8.07
CA PHE A 115 4.19 16.30 -8.15
C PHE A 115 4.03 16.82 -9.58
N VAL A 116 2.81 16.80 -10.08
CA VAL A 116 2.46 17.33 -11.40
C VAL A 116 1.29 18.28 -11.25
N GLY A 117 1.51 19.56 -11.60
CA GLY A 117 0.48 20.60 -11.51
C GLY A 117 1.10 21.99 -11.35
N SER A 118 0.25 23.02 -11.37
CA SER A 118 0.70 24.41 -11.27
C SER A 118 1.32 24.78 -9.92
N ASN A 119 0.98 24.06 -8.83
CA ASN A 119 1.50 24.27 -7.47
C ASN A 119 2.52 23.20 -7.05
N ALA A 120 3.14 22.50 -8.02
CA ALA A 120 4.08 21.41 -7.74
C ALA A 120 5.26 21.87 -6.86
N GLU A 121 5.83 23.06 -7.10
CA GLU A 121 6.95 23.59 -6.33
C GLU A 121 6.61 23.81 -4.85
N GLU A 122 5.39 24.21 -4.53
CA GLU A 122 4.95 24.36 -3.14
C GLU A 122 4.89 23.01 -2.42
N CYS A 123 4.39 21.98 -3.10
CA CYS A 123 4.37 20.62 -2.57
C CYS A 123 5.77 20.05 -2.35
N VAL A 124 6.72 20.30 -3.26
CA VAL A 124 8.13 19.89 -3.10
C VAL A 124 8.73 20.46 -1.83
N LYS A 125 8.57 21.79 -1.59
CA LYS A 125 9.09 22.45 -0.38
C LYS A 125 8.53 21.85 0.92
N LEU A 126 7.29 21.37 0.90
CA LEU A 126 6.67 20.73 2.06
C LEU A 126 7.25 19.34 2.36
N VAL A 127 7.74 18.63 1.35
CA VAL A 127 8.43 17.35 1.55
C VAL A 127 9.87 17.57 2.01
N GLU A 128 10.60 18.48 1.38
CA GLU A 128 11.98 18.80 1.73
C GLU A 128 12.13 19.47 3.11
N GLY A 129 11.12 20.23 3.53
CA GLY A 129 11.07 20.87 4.85
C GLY A 129 10.59 19.99 5.99
N ALA A 130 10.16 18.76 5.72
CA ALA A 130 9.80 17.81 6.76
C ALA A 130 11.10 17.31 7.44
N PRO A 131 11.23 17.45 8.78
CA PRO A 131 12.45 17.01 9.46
C PRO A 131 12.65 15.52 9.21
N ALA A 132 13.83 15.16 8.70
CA ALA A 132 14.27 13.77 8.65
C ALA A 132 14.15 13.23 10.09
N LYS A 133 13.36 12.15 10.25
CA LYS A 133 13.19 11.54 11.57
C LYS A 133 14.53 11.03 12.04
N GLY A 134 15.03 11.60 13.15
CA GLY A 134 16.13 11.05 13.92
C GLY A 134 15.71 9.76 14.62
#